data_3f12860e60546116bc666e63a5ea816e
#
_entry.id   3f12860e60546116bc666e63a5ea816e
#
_cell.length_a   1.000
_cell.length_b   1.000
_cell.length_c   1.000
_cell.angle_alpha   90.00
_cell.angle_beta   90.00
_cell.angle_gamma   90.00
#
_symmetry.space_group_name_H-M   'P 1'
#
loop_
_entity.id
_entity.type
_entity.pdbx_description
1 polymer ?
#
loop_
_entity_poly.entity_id
_entity_poly.type
_entity_poly.pdbx_seq_one_letter_code
_entity_poly.pdbx_strand_id
1 'polypeptide(L)'
;MNEFPVVLVINCGSSSIKFSVLDVATCDVLMAGIADGMNTENAFLSINGDKPINLAHSNYEDALKAIAFELEKRDLTDSVALIGHRIAHGGELFTQSVIITDEIIDNIRRVSPLAPLHNYANLSGIDAARHLFPAVRQVAVFDTSFHQTLAPEAYLYGLPWEYFSSLGVRRYGFHGTSHRYVSRRAYELLDLDEKNSGLIVAHLGNGASICAVRNGQSVDTSMGMTPLEGLMMGTRSGDVDFGAMAWIAKETGQTLSDLERVVNKESGLLGISGLSSDLRVLEKAWHEGHERARLEIKTFVHRIARHIAGHAASLHRLDGIIFTGGIGENSVLIRQLVIEHLGVLGLTLDVEMNKQPNSHGERIISANPSQVICAVIPTNEEKMIALDAIHLGNVKAPVEFA
;
A
#
# COMPACT_ATOMS: atom_id res chain seq x y z
N MET A 1 -19.51 25.66 -14.63
CA MET A 1 -18.38 24.87 -14.11
C MET A 1 -18.00 25.56 -12.82
N ASN A 2 -18.06 24.86 -11.72
CA ASN A 2 -17.68 25.42 -10.42
C ASN A 2 -16.23 25.88 -10.46
N GLU A 3 -15.92 26.97 -9.77
CA GLU A 3 -14.60 27.61 -9.76
C GLU A 3 -13.50 26.72 -9.17
N PHE A 4 -13.87 25.62 -8.46
CA PHE A 4 -12.94 24.72 -7.77
C PHE A 4 -13.33 23.26 -8.01
N PRO A 5 -12.90 22.65 -9.15
CA PRO A 5 -13.14 21.23 -9.37
C PRO A 5 -12.37 20.37 -8.37
N VAL A 6 -13.00 19.27 -7.91
CA VAL A 6 -12.40 18.33 -6.97
C VAL A 6 -12.37 16.92 -7.53
N VAL A 7 -11.45 16.10 -7.00
CA VAL A 7 -11.41 14.65 -7.22
C VAL A 7 -11.87 13.95 -5.94
N LEU A 8 -12.86 13.08 -6.07
CA LEU A 8 -13.25 12.15 -5.02
C LEU A 8 -12.45 10.86 -5.18
N VAL A 9 -11.59 10.55 -4.23
CA VAL A 9 -10.83 9.29 -4.18
C VAL A 9 -11.55 8.32 -3.27
N ILE A 10 -11.78 7.10 -3.73
CA ILE A 10 -12.50 6.04 -3.02
C ILE A 10 -11.63 4.79 -2.93
N ASN A 11 -11.49 4.26 -1.72
CA ASN A 11 -10.82 3.00 -1.43
C ASN A 11 -11.76 2.08 -0.63
N CYS A 12 -12.45 1.19 -1.34
CA CYS A 12 -13.35 0.21 -0.74
C CYS A 12 -12.58 -1.04 -0.33
N GLY A 13 -12.44 -1.26 0.98
CA GLY A 13 -11.97 -2.51 1.56
C GLY A 13 -13.11 -3.45 1.92
N SER A 14 -12.81 -4.65 2.42
CA SER A 14 -13.82 -5.66 2.81
C SER A 14 -14.71 -5.22 3.98
N SER A 15 -14.23 -4.32 4.84
CA SER A 15 -14.96 -3.85 6.04
C SER A 15 -15.06 -2.34 6.15
N SER A 16 -14.49 -1.58 5.22
CA SER A 16 -14.46 -0.12 5.31
C SER A 16 -14.37 0.54 3.93
N ILE A 17 -14.83 1.79 3.85
CA ILE A 17 -14.59 2.70 2.73
C ILE A 17 -13.79 3.88 3.27
N LYS A 18 -12.57 4.05 2.80
CA LYS A 18 -11.82 5.29 2.98
C LYS A 18 -12.06 6.19 1.78
N PHE A 19 -12.18 7.47 2.03
CA PHE A 19 -12.34 8.44 0.95
C PHE A 19 -11.61 9.74 1.27
N SER A 20 -11.23 10.45 0.21
CA SER A 20 -10.64 11.77 0.28
C SER A 20 -11.15 12.61 -0.87
N VAL A 21 -11.39 13.88 -0.63
CA VAL A 21 -11.76 14.90 -1.62
C VAL A 21 -10.57 15.82 -1.76
N LEU A 22 -10.01 15.88 -2.95
CA LEU A 22 -8.81 16.68 -3.23
C LEU A 22 -9.14 17.78 -4.25
N ASP A 23 -8.57 18.95 -4.03
CA ASP A 23 -8.59 20.03 -5.01
C ASP A 23 -7.82 19.61 -6.28
N VAL A 24 -8.39 19.86 -7.47
CA VAL A 24 -7.75 19.45 -8.73
C VAL A 24 -6.48 20.25 -9.02
N ALA A 25 -6.41 21.52 -8.60
CA ALA A 25 -5.29 22.40 -8.95
C ALA A 25 -4.07 22.20 -8.03
N THR A 26 -4.29 21.87 -6.75
CA THR A 26 -3.23 21.75 -5.74
C THR A 26 -3.01 20.33 -5.24
N CYS A 27 -4.00 19.45 -5.44
CA CYS A 27 -4.09 18.14 -4.80
C CYS A 27 -4.08 18.19 -3.27
N ASP A 28 -4.45 19.32 -2.68
CA ASP A 28 -4.67 19.43 -1.24
C ASP A 28 -5.95 18.70 -0.83
N VAL A 29 -5.91 18.06 0.32
CA VAL A 29 -7.07 17.34 0.87
C VAL A 29 -8.02 18.37 1.50
N LEU A 30 -9.22 18.49 0.94
CA LEU A 30 -10.29 19.35 1.46
C LEU A 30 -11.16 18.61 2.49
N MET A 31 -11.35 17.32 2.29
CA MET A 31 -12.14 16.46 3.16
C MET A 31 -11.61 15.03 3.08
N ALA A 32 -11.51 14.36 4.20
CA ALA A 32 -11.17 12.93 4.24
C ALA A 32 -12.02 12.22 5.30
N GLY A 33 -12.23 10.91 5.12
CA GLY A 33 -13.02 10.17 6.10
C GLY A 33 -12.96 8.67 5.88
N ILE A 34 -13.66 8.00 6.79
CA ILE A 34 -13.81 6.55 6.77
C ILE A 34 -15.24 6.18 7.14
N ALA A 35 -15.86 5.34 6.32
CA ALA A 35 -17.01 4.56 6.72
C ALA A 35 -16.48 3.17 7.13
N ASP A 36 -16.67 2.77 8.37
CA ASP A 36 -16.12 1.53 8.91
C ASP A 36 -17.23 0.63 9.49
N GLY A 37 -16.90 -0.64 9.72
CA GLY A 37 -17.88 -1.62 10.19
C GLY A 37 -18.83 -2.08 9.08
N MET A 38 -18.44 -2.04 7.82
CA MET A 38 -19.29 -2.53 6.72
C MET A 38 -19.72 -3.97 6.96
N ASN A 39 -21.00 -4.25 6.65
CA ASN A 39 -21.66 -5.54 6.88
C ASN A 39 -21.78 -5.93 8.37
N THR A 40 -21.72 -4.96 9.30
CA THR A 40 -21.98 -5.16 10.74
C THR A 40 -23.07 -4.21 11.25
N GLU A 41 -23.56 -4.45 12.45
CA GLU A 41 -24.58 -3.59 13.09
C GLU A 41 -23.99 -2.25 13.61
N ASN A 42 -22.67 -2.11 13.67
CA ASN A 42 -21.98 -0.96 14.24
C ASN A 42 -21.29 -0.10 13.16
N ALA A 43 -21.85 -0.06 11.94
CA ALA A 43 -21.30 0.75 10.86
C ALA A 43 -21.42 2.25 11.18
N PHE A 44 -20.36 2.99 10.91
CA PHE A 44 -20.31 4.43 11.14
C PHE A 44 -19.51 5.16 10.04
N LEU A 45 -19.78 6.45 9.90
CA LEU A 45 -19.01 7.38 9.06
C LEU A 45 -18.31 8.40 9.96
N SER A 46 -17.00 8.57 9.82
CA SER A 46 -16.22 9.62 10.47
C SER A 46 -15.53 10.47 9.40
N ILE A 47 -15.59 11.79 9.54
CA ILE A 47 -15.05 12.76 8.59
C ILE A 47 -14.07 13.65 9.33
N ASN A 48 -12.88 13.85 8.77
CA ASN A 48 -11.81 14.70 9.33
C ASN A 48 -11.49 14.42 10.81
N GLY A 49 -11.80 13.20 11.31
CA GLY A 49 -11.66 12.86 12.71
C GLY A 49 -12.79 13.35 13.61
N ASP A 50 -13.87 13.88 13.05
CA ASP A 50 -15.07 14.30 13.77
C ASP A 50 -15.80 13.12 14.43
N LYS A 51 -16.77 13.44 15.27
CA LYS A 51 -17.58 12.46 15.99
C LYS A 51 -18.29 11.53 14.98
N PRO A 52 -18.16 10.20 15.14
CA PRO A 52 -18.76 9.23 14.22
C PRO A 52 -20.28 9.40 14.11
N ILE A 53 -20.78 9.25 12.88
CA ILE A 53 -22.21 9.24 12.53
C ILE A 53 -22.58 7.78 12.25
N ASN A 54 -23.52 7.24 13.00
CA ASN A 54 -23.99 5.86 12.77
C ASN A 54 -24.69 5.75 11.42
N LEU A 55 -24.37 4.73 10.65
CA LEU A 55 -25.04 4.40 9.40
C LEU A 55 -26.27 3.53 9.66
N ALA A 56 -27.39 3.87 9.03
CA ALA A 56 -28.64 3.12 9.18
C ALA A 56 -28.54 1.69 8.61
N HIS A 57 -27.72 1.53 7.57
CA HIS A 57 -27.38 0.26 6.94
C HIS A 57 -25.90 0.19 6.69
N SER A 58 -25.33 -1.00 6.75
CA SER A 58 -23.88 -1.23 6.68
C SER A 58 -23.38 -1.64 5.29
N ASN A 59 -24.16 -1.42 4.23
CA ASN A 59 -23.74 -1.75 2.86
C ASN A 59 -22.99 -0.58 2.20
N TYR A 60 -22.23 -0.88 1.13
CA TYR A 60 -21.41 0.09 0.42
C TYR A 60 -22.22 1.23 -0.20
N GLU A 61 -23.42 0.95 -0.72
CA GLU A 61 -24.28 1.94 -1.36
C GLU A 61 -24.75 3.00 -0.36
N ASP A 62 -25.24 2.58 0.81
CA ASP A 62 -25.71 3.52 1.84
C ASP A 62 -24.56 4.30 2.49
N ALA A 63 -23.40 3.68 2.63
CA ALA A 63 -22.19 4.40 3.07
C ALA A 63 -21.79 5.49 2.06
N LEU A 64 -21.80 5.19 0.76
CA LEU A 64 -21.50 6.20 -0.29
C LEU A 64 -22.59 7.25 -0.40
N LYS A 65 -23.88 6.92 -0.18
CA LYS A 65 -24.96 7.93 -0.05
C LYS A 65 -24.71 8.89 1.13
N ALA A 66 -24.25 8.35 2.27
CA ALA A 66 -23.91 9.19 3.42
C ALA A 66 -22.73 10.12 3.12
N ILE A 67 -21.69 9.62 2.41
CA ILE A 67 -20.58 10.44 1.94
C ILE A 67 -21.07 11.53 0.97
N ALA A 68 -21.92 11.18 -0.01
CA ALA A 68 -22.49 12.15 -0.96
C ALA A 68 -23.34 13.23 -0.25
N PHE A 69 -24.11 12.86 0.76
CA PHE A 69 -24.85 13.81 1.59
C PHE A 69 -23.94 14.77 2.36
N GLU A 70 -22.80 14.30 2.84
CA GLU A 70 -21.82 15.15 3.51
C GLU A 70 -21.06 16.06 2.52
N LEU A 71 -20.89 15.65 1.25
CA LEU A 71 -20.42 16.52 0.16
C LEU A 71 -21.45 17.62 -0.15
N GLU A 72 -22.74 17.28 -0.21
CA GLU A 72 -23.82 18.23 -0.45
C GLU A 72 -23.87 19.33 0.63
N LYS A 73 -23.77 18.94 1.90
CA LYS A 73 -23.74 19.91 3.03
C LYS A 73 -22.59 20.92 2.95
N ARG A 74 -21.53 20.59 2.21
CA ARG A 74 -20.33 21.43 2.03
C ARG A 74 -20.26 22.08 0.67
N ASP A 75 -21.35 22.04 -0.10
CA ASP A 75 -21.45 22.54 -1.47
C ASP A 75 -20.38 21.97 -2.44
N LEU A 76 -19.92 20.72 -2.17
CA LEU A 76 -18.88 20.05 -2.96
C LEU A 76 -19.42 19.10 -4.03
N THR A 77 -20.69 18.70 -3.99
CA THR A 77 -21.26 17.68 -4.90
C THR A 77 -21.10 18.08 -6.37
N ASP A 78 -21.49 19.30 -6.72
CA ASP A 78 -21.41 19.83 -8.09
C ASP A 78 -19.97 20.12 -8.51
N SER A 79 -19.04 20.14 -7.57
CA SER A 79 -17.60 20.35 -7.81
C SER A 79 -16.88 19.04 -8.14
N VAL A 80 -17.48 17.86 -7.91
CA VAL A 80 -16.86 16.58 -8.20
C VAL A 80 -16.71 16.41 -9.72
N ALA A 81 -15.51 16.64 -10.21
CA ALA A 81 -15.18 16.54 -11.63
C ALA A 81 -14.73 15.12 -12.03
N LEU A 82 -14.13 14.39 -11.10
CA LEU A 82 -13.55 13.07 -11.31
C LEU A 82 -13.70 12.22 -10.05
N ILE A 83 -13.74 10.89 -10.24
CA ILE A 83 -13.66 9.92 -9.15
C ILE A 83 -12.51 8.94 -9.43
N GLY A 84 -11.60 8.80 -8.49
CA GLY A 84 -10.53 7.81 -8.53
C GLY A 84 -10.85 6.63 -7.60
N HIS A 85 -10.76 5.40 -8.12
CA HIS A 85 -10.95 4.18 -7.34
C HIS A 85 -9.64 3.41 -7.19
N ARG A 86 -9.27 3.07 -5.96
CA ARG A 86 -8.23 2.08 -5.72
C ARG A 86 -8.78 0.68 -5.97
N ILE A 87 -8.07 -0.10 -6.79
CA ILE A 87 -8.36 -1.50 -7.07
C ILE A 87 -7.18 -2.35 -6.60
N ALA A 88 -7.46 -3.38 -5.82
CA ALA A 88 -6.39 -4.18 -5.21
C ALA A 88 -5.60 -4.99 -6.24
N HIS A 89 -6.25 -5.58 -7.24
CA HIS A 89 -5.59 -6.47 -8.19
C HIS A 89 -6.05 -6.26 -9.63
N GLY A 90 -5.10 -5.98 -10.51
CA GLY A 90 -5.34 -5.79 -11.94
C GLY A 90 -5.04 -7.02 -12.82
N GLY A 91 -4.50 -8.09 -12.24
CA GLY A 91 -4.02 -9.24 -13.00
C GLY A 91 -2.96 -8.82 -14.00
N GLU A 92 -2.89 -9.54 -15.12
CA GLU A 92 -2.04 -9.18 -16.27
C GLU A 92 -2.75 -8.21 -17.25
N LEU A 93 -4.06 -7.95 -17.03
CA LEU A 93 -4.86 -7.12 -17.92
C LEU A 93 -4.60 -5.62 -17.73
N PHE A 94 -4.23 -5.19 -16.51
CA PHE A 94 -4.11 -3.78 -16.18
C PHE A 94 -2.67 -3.42 -15.83
N THR A 95 -1.97 -2.84 -16.79
CA THR A 95 -0.58 -2.38 -16.66
C THR A 95 -0.49 -0.91 -16.26
N GLN A 96 -1.60 -0.20 -16.24
CA GLN A 96 -1.73 1.22 -15.91
C GLN A 96 -3.14 1.55 -15.43
N SER A 97 -3.35 2.74 -14.91
CA SER A 97 -4.66 3.27 -14.56
C SER A 97 -5.52 3.46 -15.82
N VAL A 98 -6.84 3.29 -15.70
CA VAL A 98 -7.77 3.33 -16.85
C VAL A 98 -9.08 4.05 -16.49
N ILE A 99 -9.71 4.68 -17.50
CA ILE A 99 -11.09 5.19 -17.35
C ILE A 99 -12.04 4.01 -17.26
N ILE A 100 -12.95 4.03 -16.29
CA ILE A 100 -13.91 2.95 -16.04
C ILE A 100 -15.03 3.02 -17.11
N THR A 101 -15.16 1.94 -17.86
CA THR A 101 -16.26 1.63 -18.79
C THR A 101 -16.89 0.30 -18.38
N ASP A 102 -17.99 -0.09 -19.01
CA ASP A 102 -18.60 -1.41 -18.77
C ASP A 102 -17.63 -2.55 -19.08
N GLU A 103 -16.85 -2.42 -20.17
CA GLU A 103 -15.80 -3.39 -20.51
C GLU A 103 -14.72 -3.49 -19.43
N ILE A 104 -14.30 -2.36 -18.86
CA ILE A 104 -13.30 -2.32 -17.77
C ILE A 104 -13.87 -2.99 -16.52
N ILE A 105 -15.14 -2.76 -16.17
CA ILE A 105 -15.81 -3.44 -15.05
C ILE A 105 -15.82 -4.95 -15.25
N ASP A 106 -16.15 -5.43 -16.45
CA ASP A 106 -16.13 -6.85 -16.77
C ASP A 106 -14.71 -7.44 -16.68
N ASN A 107 -13.70 -6.71 -17.13
CA ASN A 107 -12.32 -7.12 -17.00
C ASN A 107 -11.85 -7.14 -15.53
N ILE A 108 -12.24 -6.17 -14.68
CA ILE A 108 -11.97 -6.22 -13.24
C ILE A 108 -12.66 -7.44 -12.62
N ARG A 109 -13.90 -7.75 -13.03
CA ARG A 109 -14.64 -8.93 -12.56
C ARG A 109 -13.91 -10.23 -12.93
N ARG A 110 -13.31 -10.32 -14.14
CA ARG A 110 -12.54 -11.48 -14.59
C ARG A 110 -11.28 -11.73 -13.75
N VAL A 111 -10.61 -10.69 -13.28
CA VAL A 111 -9.40 -10.82 -12.43
C VAL A 111 -9.73 -10.89 -10.93
N SER A 112 -10.98 -10.67 -10.54
CA SER A 112 -11.40 -10.68 -9.12
C SER A 112 -11.11 -11.99 -8.38
N PRO A 113 -11.12 -13.18 -9.00
CA PRO A 113 -10.68 -14.41 -8.31
C PRO A 113 -9.24 -14.39 -7.78
N LEU A 114 -8.36 -13.51 -8.28
CA LEU A 114 -7.00 -13.33 -7.77
C LEU A 114 -6.96 -12.59 -6.42
N ALA A 115 -7.99 -11.77 -6.12
CA ALA A 115 -8.12 -11.06 -4.85
C ALA A 115 -9.60 -10.93 -4.45
N PRO A 116 -10.31 -12.04 -4.16
CA PRO A 116 -11.76 -12.06 -4.02
C PRO A 116 -12.27 -11.17 -2.88
N LEU A 117 -11.55 -11.08 -1.77
CA LEU A 117 -11.95 -10.27 -0.61
C LEU A 117 -11.86 -8.76 -0.88
N HIS A 118 -11.07 -8.33 -1.86
CA HIS A 118 -10.82 -6.92 -2.16
C HIS A 118 -11.53 -6.47 -3.43
N ASN A 119 -11.33 -7.16 -4.56
CA ASN A 119 -11.84 -6.71 -5.84
C ASN A 119 -13.37 -6.66 -5.91
N TYR A 120 -14.08 -7.59 -5.26
CA TYR A 120 -15.56 -7.52 -5.21
C TYR A 120 -16.05 -6.32 -4.40
N ALA A 121 -15.36 -5.96 -3.31
CA ALA A 121 -15.65 -4.75 -2.57
C ALA A 121 -15.36 -3.48 -3.40
N ASN A 122 -14.25 -3.48 -4.15
CA ASN A 122 -13.92 -2.40 -5.08
C ASN A 122 -14.99 -2.24 -6.16
N LEU A 123 -15.48 -3.33 -6.76
CA LEU A 123 -16.57 -3.30 -7.75
C LEU A 123 -17.87 -2.75 -7.15
N SER A 124 -18.22 -3.15 -5.92
CA SER A 124 -19.40 -2.59 -5.23
C SER A 124 -19.29 -1.08 -5.03
N GLY A 125 -18.09 -0.59 -4.72
CA GLY A 125 -17.81 0.84 -4.62
C GLY A 125 -17.94 1.56 -5.96
N ILE A 126 -17.45 0.97 -7.05
CA ILE A 126 -17.59 1.52 -8.41
C ILE A 126 -19.06 1.59 -8.81
N ASP A 127 -19.82 0.49 -8.62
CA ASP A 127 -21.22 0.43 -8.99
C ASP A 127 -22.03 1.49 -8.23
N ALA A 128 -21.84 1.61 -6.93
CA ALA A 128 -22.50 2.63 -6.12
C ALA A 128 -22.13 4.07 -6.52
N ALA A 129 -20.85 4.33 -6.79
CA ALA A 129 -20.39 5.64 -7.24
C ALA A 129 -20.96 6.00 -8.63
N ARG A 130 -21.09 5.03 -9.55
CA ARG A 130 -21.72 5.25 -10.86
C ARG A 130 -23.21 5.61 -10.74
N HIS A 131 -23.93 5.02 -9.79
CA HIS A 131 -25.34 5.37 -9.53
C HIS A 131 -25.49 6.78 -8.94
N LEU A 132 -24.60 7.17 -8.03
CA LEU A 132 -24.67 8.47 -7.35
C LEU A 132 -24.13 9.62 -8.20
N PHE A 133 -23.14 9.36 -9.05
CA PHE A 133 -22.47 10.36 -9.90
C PHE A 133 -22.44 9.91 -11.37
N PRO A 134 -23.62 9.75 -12.03
CA PRO A 134 -23.70 9.13 -13.37
C PRO A 134 -23.02 9.94 -14.49
N ALA A 135 -22.82 11.23 -14.30
CA ALA A 135 -22.18 12.12 -15.28
C ALA A 135 -20.67 12.29 -15.04
N VAL A 136 -20.15 11.80 -13.91
CA VAL A 136 -18.75 12.00 -13.51
C VAL A 136 -17.89 10.85 -14.05
N ARG A 137 -16.78 11.20 -14.71
CA ARG A 137 -15.78 10.19 -15.13
C ARG A 137 -15.14 9.55 -13.93
N GLN A 138 -14.95 8.23 -14.03
CA GLN A 138 -14.33 7.43 -12.97
C GLN A 138 -13.09 6.71 -13.52
N VAL A 139 -12.05 6.59 -12.68
CA VAL A 139 -10.76 6.02 -13.02
C VAL A 139 -10.42 4.90 -12.04
N ALA A 140 -9.99 3.77 -12.55
CA ALA A 140 -9.46 2.65 -11.77
C ALA A 140 -7.93 2.74 -11.70
N VAL A 141 -7.39 2.69 -10.48
CA VAL A 141 -5.96 2.69 -10.17
C VAL A 141 -5.63 1.40 -9.43
N PHE A 142 -4.71 0.61 -9.97
CA PHE A 142 -4.45 -0.74 -9.48
C PHE A 142 -3.16 -0.81 -8.67
N ASP A 143 -3.21 -1.44 -7.49
CA ASP A 143 -2.02 -1.63 -6.63
C ASP A 143 -0.94 -2.45 -7.33
N THR A 144 -1.31 -3.31 -8.26
CA THR A 144 -0.39 -4.20 -8.99
C THR A 144 0.22 -3.56 -10.24
N SER A 145 -0.33 -2.45 -10.74
CA SER A 145 0.05 -1.91 -12.07
C SER A 145 1.50 -1.41 -12.12
N PHE A 146 2.02 -0.81 -11.05
CA PHE A 146 3.40 -0.33 -10.99
C PHE A 146 4.42 -1.47 -11.15
N HIS A 147 4.05 -2.69 -10.74
CA HIS A 147 4.89 -3.88 -10.82
C HIS A 147 4.75 -4.66 -12.14
N GLN A 148 3.97 -4.17 -13.10
CA GLN A 148 3.85 -4.83 -14.41
C GLN A 148 5.09 -4.66 -15.30
N THR A 149 6.06 -3.88 -14.86
CA THR A 149 7.39 -3.73 -15.47
C THR A 149 8.40 -4.80 -15.03
N LEU A 150 8.01 -5.72 -14.15
CA LEU A 150 8.84 -6.84 -13.74
C LEU A 150 9.20 -7.74 -14.94
N ALA A 151 10.48 -8.08 -15.07
CA ALA A 151 10.94 -9.05 -16.06
C ALA A 151 10.51 -10.48 -15.70
N PRO A 152 10.41 -11.40 -16.68
CA PRO A 152 9.98 -12.77 -16.43
C PRO A 152 10.75 -13.49 -15.31
N GLU A 153 12.05 -13.31 -15.24
CA GLU A 153 12.91 -13.89 -14.19
C GLU A 153 12.61 -13.35 -12.78
N ALA A 154 11.98 -12.17 -12.66
CA ALA A 154 11.60 -11.57 -11.40
C ALA A 154 10.17 -11.96 -10.96
N TYR A 155 9.27 -12.25 -11.91
CA TYR A 155 7.90 -12.59 -11.55
C TYR A 155 7.56 -14.08 -11.57
N LEU A 156 8.34 -14.94 -12.26
CA LEU A 156 8.08 -16.38 -12.33
C LEU A 156 8.45 -17.06 -11.02
N TYR A 157 7.56 -17.95 -10.57
CA TYR A 157 7.90 -18.91 -9.54
C TYR A 157 8.60 -20.15 -10.13
N GLY A 158 9.45 -20.81 -9.37
CA GLY A 158 10.08 -22.07 -9.76
C GLY A 158 9.11 -23.26 -9.73
N LEU A 159 7.93 -23.08 -10.33
CA LEU A 159 6.86 -24.07 -10.44
C LEU A 159 6.72 -24.55 -11.88
N PRO A 160 6.02 -25.69 -12.14
CA PRO A 160 5.70 -26.13 -13.49
C PRO A 160 5.06 -25.00 -14.33
N TRP A 161 5.55 -24.85 -15.55
CA TRP A 161 5.18 -23.76 -16.48
C TRP A 161 3.66 -23.60 -16.70
N GLU A 162 2.94 -24.71 -16.70
CA GLU A 162 1.48 -24.73 -16.89
C GLU A 162 0.71 -23.92 -15.83
N TYR A 163 1.23 -23.80 -14.61
CA TYR A 163 0.57 -22.96 -13.60
C TYR A 163 0.65 -21.48 -13.92
N PHE A 164 1.75 -21.04 -14.50
CA PHE A 164 1.83 -19.69 -15.04
C PHE A 164 0.95 -19.51 -16.29
N SER A 165 1.16 -20.36 -17.31
CA SER A 165 0.52 -20.16 -18.61
C SER A 165 -1.00 -20.37 -18.61
N SER A 166 -1.54 -21.20 -17.71
CA SER A 166 -2.97 -21.52 -17.67
C SER A 166 -3.72 -20.84 -16.53
N LEU A 167 -3.03 -20.55 -15.40
CA LEU A 167 -3.65 -20.04 -14.19
C LEU A 167 -3.15 -18.65 -13.79
N GLY A 168 -2.16 -18.09 -14.50
CA GLY A 168 -1.56 -16.80 -14.19
C GLY A 168 -0.82 -16.79 -12.83
N VAL A 169 -0.28 -17.95 -12.40
CA VAL A 169 0.47 -18.05 -11.14
C VAL A 169 1.84 -17.42 -11.31
N ARG A 170 1.96 -16.19 -10.84
CA ARG A 170 3.19 -15.38 -10.88
C ARG A 170 3.18 -14.34 -9.76
N ARG A 171 4.31 -13.70 -9.53
CA ARG A 171 4.39 -12.50 -8.71
C ARG A 171 3.69 -11.32 -9.41
N TYR A 172 2.80 -10.63 -8.70
CA TYR A 172 2.16 -9.38 -9.15
C TYR A 172 2.66 -8.19 -8.36
N GLY A 173 2.87 -8.35 -7.04
CA GLY A 173 3.22 -7.26 -6.14
C GLY A 173 2.02 -6.37 -5.80
N PHE A 174 2.14 -5.63 -4.70
CA PHE A 174 1.10 -4.73 -4.19
C PHE A 174 1.72 -3.45 -3.64
N HIS A 175 0.92 -2.54 -3.11
CA HIS A 175 1.33 -1.19 -2.71
C HIS A 175 1.99 -0.39 -3.85
N GLY A 176 1.69 -0.75 -5.10
CA GLY A 176 2.33 -0.13 -6.27
C GLY A 176 2.09 1.37 -6.34
N THR A 177 0.89 1.83 -5.96
CA THR A 177 0.55 3.26 -5.89
C THR A 177 1.46 3.99 -4.90
N SER A 178 1.70 3.41 -3.71
CA SER A 178 2.63 3.96 -2.71
C SER A 178 4.08 3.94 -3.20
N HIS A 179 4.55 2.80 -3.72
CA HIS A 179 5.92 2.69 -4.24
C HIS A 179 6.20 3.69 -5.37
N ARG A 180 5.23 3.90 -6.27
CA ARG A 180 5.31 4.88 -7.36
C ARG A 180 5.38 6.31 -6.84
N TYR A 181 4.51 6.67 -5.90
CA TYR A 181 4.51 7.99 -5.29
C TYR A 181 5.84 8.29 -4.60
N VAL A 182 6.25 7.40 -3.71
CA VAL A 182 7.44 7.58 -2.87
C VAL A 182 8.72 7.61 -3.70
N SER A 183 8.84 6.78 -4.75
CA SER A 183 10.01 6.82 -5.63
C SER A 183 10.11 8.12 -6.41
N ARG A 184 8.99 8.68 -6.91
CA ARG A 184 8.98 10.00 -7.56
C ARG A 184 9.43 11.12 -6.61
N ARG A 185 8.89 11.14 -5.39
CA ARG A 185 9.33 12.11 -4.38
C ARG A 185 10.81 11.95 -4.00
N ALA A 186 11.30 10.70 -3.98
CA ALA A 186 12.71 10.44 -3.69
C ALA A 186 13.66 11.04 -4.75
N TYR A 187 13.30 11.01 -6.04
CA TYR A 187 14.11 11.65 -7.08
C TYR A 187 14.27 13.15 -6.85
N GLU A 188 13.20 13.82 -6.46
CA GLU A 188 13.21 15.25 -6.14
C GLU A 188 14.01 15.53 -4.85
N LEU A 189 13.73 14.79 -3.75
CA LEU A 189 14.38 14.99 -2.46
C LEU A 189 15.90 14.75 -2.50
N LEU A 190 16.31 13.74 -3.29
CA LEU A 190 17.72 13.31 -3.35
C LEU A 190 18.48 13.89 -4.56
N ASP A 191 17.84 14.74 -5.35
CA ASP A 191 18.39 15.33 -6.60
C ASP A 191 18.96 14.25 -7.54
N LEU A 192 18.16 13.20 -7.81
CA LEU A 192 18.55 12.07 -8.64
C LEU A 192 17.95 12.17 -10.05
N ASP A 193 18.74 11.78 -11.04
CA ASP A 193 18.22 11.54 -12.38
C ASP A 193 17.40 10.23 -12.41
N GLU A 194 16.09 10.36 -12.59
CA GLU A 194 15.19 9.20 -12.68
C GLU A 194 15.68 8.16 -13.68
N LYS A 195 16.27 8.58 -14.82
CA LYS A 195 16.71 7.69 -15.90
C LYS A 195 18.03 6.96 -15.59
N ASN A 196 18.71 7.33 -14.51
CA ASN A 196 19.98 6.71 -14.11
C ASN A 196 20.05 6.58 -12.59
N SER A 197 19.12 5.83 -12.01
CA SER A 197 18.96 5.71 -10.55
C SER A 197 18.55 4.31 -10.12
N GLY A 198 18.83 4.01 -8.86
CA GLY A 198 18.38 2.81 -8.19
C GLY A 198 17.92 3.10 -6.75
N LEU A 199 16.68 2.78 -6.45
CA LEU A 199 16.07 2.98 -5.13
C LEU A 199 15.52 1.68 -4.58
N ILE A 200 15.58 1.53 -3.27
CA ILE A 200 14.77 0.56 -2.52
C ILE A 200 13.72 1.35 -1.74
N VAL A 201 12.45 1.04 -1.95
CA VAL A 201 11.35 1.61 -1.18
C VAL A 201 10.82 0.56 -0.21
N ALA A 202 10.91 0.85 1.08
CA ALA A 202 10.41 0.02 2.17
C ALA A 202 9.09 0.60 2.69
N HIS A 203 7.97 0.13 2.15
CA HIS A 203 6.63 0.45 2.65
C HIS A 203 6.34 -0.44 3.85
N LEU A 204 6.44 0.11 5.05
CA LEU A 204 6.26 -0.60 6.31
C LEU A 204 5.03 -0.09 7.03
N GLY A 205 4.00 -0.90 7.09
CA GLY A 205 2.75 -0.68 7.79
C GLY A 205 2.23 -1.96 8.43
N ASN A 206 0.93 -2.05 8.69
CA ASN A 206 0.32 -3.33 9.08
C ASN A 206 0.41 -4.38 7.96
N GLY A 207 0.30 -3.95 6.69
CA GLY A 207 0.87 -4.63 5.54
C GLY A 207 2.23 -4.01 5.21
N ALA A 208 3.19 -4.80 4.74
CA ALA A 208 4.53 -4.33 4.45
C ALA A 208 5.11 -4.95 3.17
N SER A 209 5.83 -4.16 2.39
CA SER A 209 6.52 -4.63 1.19
C SER A 209 7.79 -3.83 0.89
N ILE A 210 8.72 -4.47 0.18
CA ILE A 210 9.90 -3.84 -0.40
C ILE A 210 9.71 -3.79 -1.91
N CYS A 211 10.16 -2.72 -2.54
CA CYS A 211 10.24 -2.60 -4.00
C CYS A 211 11.62 -2.08 -4.41
N ALA A 212 12.25 -2.73 -5.37
CA ALA A 212 13.41 -2.20 -6.08
C ALA A 212 12.91 -1.41 -7.29
N VAL A 213 13.29 -0.14 -7.33
CA VAL A 213 12.92 0.78 -8.42
C VAL A 213 14.18 1.19 -9.16
N ARG A 214 14.25 0.87 -10.44
CA ARG A 214 15.37 1.22 -11.31
C ARG A 214 14.86 2.08 -12.47
N ASN A 215 15.42 3.27 -12.59
CA ASN A 215 15.05 4.21 -13.67
C ASN A 215 13.53 4.45 -13.74
N GLY A 216 12.90 4.71 -12.60
CA GLY A 216 11.46 4.97 -12.50
C GLY A 216 10.55 3.75 -12.58
N GLN A 217 11.09 2.55 -12.79
CA GLN A 217 10.32 1.31 -12.97
C GLN A 217 10.55 0.31 -11.84
N SER A 218 9.48 -0.36 -11.40
CA SER A 218 9.61 -1.51 -10.50
C SER A 218 10.30 -2.66 -11.21
N VAL A 219 11.42 -3.14 -10.66
CA VAL A 219 12.19 -4.26 -11.23
C VAL A 219 12.17 -5.49 -10.33
N ASP A 220 11.76 -5.33 -9.07
CA ASP A 220 11.55 -6.42 -8.12
C ASP A 220 10.66 -5.95 -6.96
N THR A 221 9.90 -6.86 -6.35
CA THR A 221 9.08 -6.54 -5.19
C THR A 221 8.86 -7.77 -4.31
N SER A 222 8.67 -7.56 -3.02
CA SER A 222 8.61 -8.65 -2.04
C SER A 222 7.27 -9.37 -1.98
N MET A 223 6.13 -8.69 -2.22
CA MET A 223 4.83 -9.35 -2.28
C MET A 223 4.69 -10.14 -3.57
N GLY A 224 4.01 -11.28 -3.50
CA GLY A 224 3.91 -12.25 -4.57
C GLY A 224 2.62 -12.19 -5.38
N MET A 225 2.06 -13.37 -5.65
CA MET A 225 0.73 -13.52 -6.25
C MET A 225 -0.34 -12.94 -5.34
N THR A 226 -0.14 -13.03 -4.03
CA THR A 226 -0.98 -12.45 -2.99
C THR A 226 -0.17 -11.53 -2.09
N PRO A 227 -0.79 -10.67 -1.28
CA PRO A 227 -0.06 -9.81 -0.35
C PRO A 227 0.45 -10.55 0.91
N LEU A 228 0.60 -11.87 0.85
CA LEU A 228 1.13 -12.71 1.94
C LEU A 228 2.65 -12.85 1.87
N GLU A 229 3.20 -13.13 0.67
CA GLU A 229 4.64 -13.36 0.45
C GLU A 229 5.48 -12.14 0.82
N GLY A 230 6.72 -12.36 1.20
CA GLY A 230 7.71 -11.33 1.47
C GLY A 230 7.92 -11.08 2.96
N LEU A 231 7.77 -9.83 3.37
CA LEU A 231 8.00 -9.40 4.75
C LEU A 231 7.01 -10.02 5.72
N MET A 232 7.49 -10.30 6.93
CA MET A 232 6.62 -10.50 8.08
C MET A 232 5.84 -9.20 8.34
N MET A 233 4.55 -9.30 8.68
CA MET A 233 3.65 -8.15 8.83
C MET A 233 2.89 -8.22 10.16
N GLY A 234 1.92 -7.37 10.39
CA GLY A 234 1.15 -7.34 11.64
C GLY A 234 0.56 -8.71 12.01
N THR A 235 -0.13 -9.36 11.08
CA THR A 235 -0.77 -10.68 11.28
C THR A 235 -0.38 -11.71 10.23
N ARG A 236 0.35 -11.31 9.18
CA ARG A 236 0.79 -12.20 8.09
C ARG A 236 2.20 -12.70 8.34
N SER A 237 2.43 -13.98 8.03
CA SER A 237 3.74 -14.61 8.23
C SER A 237 4.86 -14.03 7.34
N GLY A 238 4.53 -13.52 6.16
CA GLY A 238 5.50 -13.35 5.10
C GLY A 238 6.00 -14.71 4.59
N ASP A 239 7.22 -14.72 4.08
CA ASP A 239 7.86 -15.94 3.58
C ASP A 239 7.88 -17.06 4.61
N VAL A 240 7.33 -18.20 4.23
CA VAL A 240 7.33 -19.43 5.02
C VAL A 240 7.56 -20.62 4.11
N ASP A 241 8.31 -21.60 4.60
CA ASP A 241 8.54 -22.85 3.88
C ASP A 241 7.24 -23.66 3.76
N PHE A 242 6.88 -24.02 2.52
CA PHE A 242 5.70 -24.86 2.26
C PHE A 242 5.79 -26.23 2.96
N GLY A 243 7.00 -26.79 3.10
CA GLY A 243 7.24 -28.03 3.83
C GLY A 243 6.89 -27.90 5.32
N ALA A 244 7.15 -26.72 5.93
CA ALA A 244 6.72 -26.45 7.30
C ALA A 244 5.19 -26.42 7.40
N MET A 245 4.50 -25.85 6.41
CA MET A 245 3.03 -25.82 6.39
C MET A 245 2.46 -27.25 6.25
N ALA A 246 3.02 -28.06 5.37
CA ALA A 246 2.63 -29.45 5.22
C ALA A 246 2.87 -30.27 6.50
N TRP A 247 3.97 -30.01 7.21
CA TRP A 247 4.25 -30.63 8.50
C TRP A 247 3.20 -30.26 9.55
N ILE A 248 2.89 -28.98 9.70
CA ILE A 248 1.85 -28.49 10.64
C ILE A 248 0.52 -29.15 10.33
N ALA A 249 0.08 -29.18 9.05
CA ALA A 249 -1.15 -29.84 8.64
C ALA A 249 -1.21 -31.30 9.11
N LYS A 250 -0.11 -32.03 8.90
CA LYS A 250 -0.01 -33.45 9.29
C LYS A 250 -0.09 -33.64 10.80
N GLU A 251 0.61 -32.83 11.58
CA GLU A 251 0.69 -32.99 13.04
C GLU A 251 -0.56 -32.50 13.77
N THR A 252 -1.26 -31.48 13.19
CA THR A 252 -2.41 -30.85 13.84
C THR A 252 -3.76 -31.24 13.25
N GLY A 253 -3.78 -31.87 12.06
CA GLY A 253 -5.00 -32.16 11.31
C GLY A 253 -5.67 -30.95 10.67
N GLN A 254 -5.00 -29.78 10.65
CA GLN A 254 -5.51 -28.56 10.02
C GLN A 254 -5.61 -28.72 8.50
N THR A 255 -6.68 -28.16 7.94
CA THR A 255 -6.90 -28.10 6.48
C THR A 255 -6.06 -26.99 5.84
N LEU A 256 -5.98 -26.97 4.50
CA LEU A 256 -5.34 -25.87 3.77
C LEU A 256 -5.99 -24.52 4.10
N SER A 257 -7.32 -24.46 4.23
CA SER A 257 -8.07 -23.26 4.60
C SER A 257 -7.74 -22.77 6.02
N ASP A 258 -7.55 -23.72 6.97
CA ASP A 258 -7.12 -23.37 8.33
C ASP A 258 -5.73 -22.75 8.32
N LEU A 259 -4.81 -23.35 7.56
CA LEU A 259 -3.44 -22.84 7.43
C LEU A 259 -3.39 -21.49 6.72
N GLU A 260 -4.22 -21.29 5.67
CA GLU A 260 -4.37 -19.99 5.01
C GLU A 260 -4.81 -18.92 6.01
N ARG A 261 -5.77 -19.22 6.90
CA ARG A 261 -6.19 -18.33 7.98
C ARG A 261 -5.04 -18.05 8.95
N VAL A 262 -4.31 -19.07 9.38
CA VAL A 262 -3.15 -18.95 10.29
C VAL A 262 -2.10 -17.99 9.72
N VAL A 263 -1.64 -18.22 8.47
CA VAL A 263 -0.57 -17.38 7.88
C VAL A 263 -1.02 -15.95 7.56
N ASN A 264 -2.31 -15.70 7.38
CA ASN A 264 -2.85 -14.37 7.08
C ASN A 264 -3.34 -13.57 8.31
N LYS A 265 -3.81 -14.25 9.38
CA LYS A 265 -4.54 -13.60 10.48
C LYS A 265 -3.94 -13.82 11.86
N GLU A 266 -3.14 -14.86 12.05
CA GLU A 266 -2.68 -15.31 13.36
C GLU A 266 -1.14 -15.36 13.48
N SER A 267 -0.44 -14.94 12.44
CA SER A 267 1.03 -14.98 12.32
C SER A 267 1.63 -13.57 12.49
N GLY A 268 2.80 -13.37 11.95
CA GLY A 268 3.50 -12.07 11.95
C GLY A 268 3.86 -11.58 13.35
N LEU A 269 3.78 -10.25 13.53
CA LEU A 269 4.04 -9.59 14.81
C LEU A 269 3.18 -10.18 15.94
N LEU A 270 1.89 -10.37 15.67
CA LEU A 270 0.95 -10.99 16.61
C LEU A 270 1.37 -12.41 16.97
N GLY A 271 1.68 -13.24 15.97
CA GLY A 271 1.95 -14.66 16.17
C GLY A 271 3.21 -14.93 16.99
N ILE A 272 4.29 -14.18 16.73
CA ILE A 272 5.56 -14.35 17.46
C ILE A 272 5.46 -13.73 18.86
N SER A 273 4.97 -12.49 18.96
CA SER A 273 4.90 -11.80 20.25
C SER A 273 3.86 -12.42 21.20
N GLY A 274 2.73 -12.87 20.64
CA GLY A 274 1.57 -13.28 21.40
C GLY A 274 0.89 -12.11 22.13
N LEU A 275 1.22 -10.86 21.79
CA LEU A 275 0.74 -9.65 22.44
C LEU A 275 -0.15 -8.81 21.53
N SER A 276 0.37 -8.40 20.38
CA SER A 276 -0.32 -7.47 19.49
C SER A 276 0.24 -7.53 18.06
N SER A 277 -0.58 -7.16 17.09
CA SER A 277 -0.15 -6.81 15.73
C SER A 277 0.26 -5.35 15.60
N ASP A 278 0.02 -4.52 16.62
CA ASP A 278 0.35 -3.11 16.65
C ASP A 278 1.77 -2.89 17.16
N LEU A 279 2.66 -2.40 16.30
CA LEU A 279 4.05 -2.17 16.65
C LEU A 279 4.23 -1.20 17.82
N ARG A 280 3.34 -0.24 18.00
CA ARG A 280 3.42 0.72 19.13
C ARG A 280 3.34 0.01 20.48
N VAL A 281 2.49 -1.00 20.57
CA VAL A 281 2.39 -1.87 21.77
C VAL A 281 3.67 -2.67 21.98
N LEU A 282 4.25 -3.18 20.88
CA LEU A 282 5.47 -3.99 20.91
C LEU A 282 6.71 -3.15 21.23
N GLU A 283 6.81 -1.93 20.73
CA GLU A 283 7.90 -1.01 21.09
C GLU A 283 7.85 -0.63 22.58
N LYS A 284 6.66 -0.39 23.11
CA LYS A 284 6.51 -0.18 24.56
C LYS A 284 7.01 -1.39 25.35
N ALA A 285 6.57 -2.59 24.97
CA ALA A 285 7.00 -3.84 25.60
C ALA A 285 8.52 -4.10 25.42
N TRP A 286 9.11 -3.69 24.28
CA TRP A 286 10.56 -3.71 24.05
C TRP A 286 11.32 -2.91 25.12
N HIS A 287 10.89 -1.68 25.37
CA HIS A 287 11.51 -0.82 26.36
C HIS A 287 11.30 -1.31 27.80
N GLU A 288 10.19 -1.96 28.08
CA GLU A 288 9.89 -2.61 29.37
C GLU A 288 10.65 -3.94 29.57
N GLY A 289 11.39 -4.40 28.56
CA GLY A 289 12.21 -5.60 28.67
C GLY A 289 11.51 -6.92 28.37
N HIS A 290 10.32 -6.90 27.75
CA HIS A 290 9.55 -8.11 27.43
C HIS A 290 10.30 -8.97 26.38
N GLU A 291 10.70 -10.18 26.75
CA GLU A 291 11.59 -11.02 25.92
C GLU A 291 11.02 -11.37 24.54
N ARG A 292 9.73 -11.78 24.48
CA ARG A 292 9.10 -12.14 23.20
C ARG A 292 8.89 -10.95 22.28
N ALA A 293 8.59 -9.76 22.82
CA ALA A 293 8.50 -8.54 22.03
C ALA A 293 9.86 -8.13 21.46
N ARG A 294 10.93 -8.33 22.25
CA ARG A 294 12.31 -8.11 21.77
C ARG A 294 12.70 -9.08 20.67
N LEU A 295 12.39 -10.36 20.84
CA LEU A 295 12.66 -11.38 19.83
C LEU A 295 11.88 -11.09 18.54
N GLU A 296 10.62 -10.73 18.67
CA GLU A 296 9.73 -10.41 17.56
C GLU A 296 10.27 -9.20 16.76
N ILE A 297 10.58 -8.07 17.40
CA ILE A 297 11.14 -6.88 16.75
C ILE A 297 12.46 -7.22 16.04
N LYS A 298 13.36 -7.99 16.68
CA LYS A 298 14.59 -8.43 16.04
C LYS A 298 14.34 -9.31 14.80
N THR A 299 13.33 -10.17 14.85
CA THR A 299 12.96 -11.03 13.71
C THR A 299 12.38 -10.18 12.58
N PHE A 300 11.52 -9.20 12.90
CA PHE A 300 10.95 -8.27 11.93
C PHE A 300 12.04 -7.45 11.23
N VAL A 301 12.93 -6.84 11.99
CA VAL A 301 14.07 -6.06 11.49
C VAL A 301 14.99 -6.92 10.60
N HIS A 302 15.31 -8.14 11.04
CA HIS A 302 16.13 -9.06 10.26
C HIS A 302 15.50 -9.40 8.90
N ARG A 303 14.18 -9.64 8.87
CA ARG A 303 13.44 -9.91 7.63
C ARG A 303 13.44 -8.70 6.70
N ILE A 304 13.21 -7.49 7.22
CA ILE A 304 13.26 -6.26 6.43
C ILE A 304 14.66 -6.07 5.82
N ALA A 305 15.72 -6.17 6.64
CA ALA A 305 17.09 -5.98 6.17
C ALA A 305 17.48 -7.01 5.09
N ARG A 306 17.10 -8.29 5.25
CA ARG A 306 17.31 -9.31 4.23
C ARG A 306 16.62 -8.98 2.91
N HIS A 307 15.36 -8.55 2.96
CA HIS A 307 14.64 -8.18 1.74
C HIS A 307 15.22 -6.93 1.09
N ILE A 308 15.59 -5.90 1.84
CA ILE A 308 16.28 -4.72 1.29
C ILE A 308 17.56 -5.14 0.56
N ALA A 309 18.43 -5.91 1.23
CA ALA A 309 19.69 -6.35 0.65
C ALA A 309 19.48 -7.29 -0.56
N GLY A 310 18.50 -8.20 -0.49
CA GLY A 310 18.17 -9.11 -1.59
C GLY A 310 17.65 -8.35 -2.82
N HIS A 311 16.74 -7.41 -2.64
CA HIS A 311 16.18 -6.63 -3.75
C HIS A 311 17.19 -5.63 -4.33
N ALA A 312 18.21 -5.22 -3.56
CA ALA A 312 19.32 -4.41 -4.09
C ALA A 312 20.10 -5.15 -5.20
N ALA A 313 20.09 -6.49 -5.21
CA ALA A 313 20.70 -7.28 -6.28
C ALA A 313 20.02 -7.10 -7.65
N SER A 314 18.75 -6.66 -7.68
CA SER A 314 18.01 -6.36 -8.92
C SER A 314 18.32 -4.96 -9.47
N LEU A 315 19.13 -4.17 -8.75
CA LEU A 315 19.58 -2.83 -9.15
C LEU A 315 21.01 -2.88 -9.70
N HIS A 316 21.32 -1.98 -10.65
CA HIS A 316 22.73 -1.78 -11.12
C HIS A 316 23.52 -0.87 -10.20
N ARG A 317 22.82 -0.01 -9.47
CA ARG A 317 23.35 0.92 -8.46
C ARG A 317 22.31 1.10 -7.36
N LEU A 318 22.73 1.44 -6.19
CA LEU A 318 21.83 1.75 -5.07
C LEU A 318 22.15 3.17 -4.59
N ASP A 319 21.25 4.11 -4.90
CA ASP A 319 21.39 5.52 -4.52
C ASP A 319 20.68 5.80 -3.20
N GLY A 320 19.53 5.18 -2.98
CA GLY A 320 18.73 5.45 -1.78
C GLY A 320 17.88 4.27 -1.29
N ILE A 321 17.65 4.27 0.02
CA ILE A 321 16.69 3.42 0.72
C ILE A 321 15.67 4.33 1.38
N ILE A 322 14.39 4.18 1.00
CA ILE A 322 13.33 5.08 1.42
C ILE A 322 12.37 4.33 2.33
N PHE A 323 12.20 4.83 3.55
CA PHE A 323 11.22 4.34 4.52
C PHE A 323 9.90 5.09 4.37
N THR A 324 8.80 4.35 4.29
CA THR A 324 7.45 4.90 4.16
C THR A 324 6.41 3.97 4.81
N GLY A 325 5.15 4.37 4.82
CA GLY A 325 4.09 3.67 5.52
C GLY A 325 4.14 3.87 7.02
N GLY A 326 3.06 3.57 7.73
CA GLY A 326 2.89 3.97 9.13
C GLY A 326 4.04 3.58 10.06
N ILE A 327 4.66 2.41 9.90
CA ILE A 327 5.84 1.98 10.66
C ILE A 327 7.09 2.69 10.14
N GLY A 328 7.32 2.70 8.82
CA GLY A 328 8.49 3.30 8.21
C GLY A 328 8.62 4.80 8.52
N GLU A 329 7.49 5.50 8.55
CA GLU A 329 7.41 6.94 8.83
C GLU A 329 7.60 7.29 10.31
N ASN A 330 7.03 6.48 11.22
CA ASN A 330 6.90 6.87 12.62
C ASN A 330 7.84 6.12 13.58
N SER A 331 8.30 4.90 13.25
CA SER A 331 9.14 4.12 14.15
C SER A 331 10.62 4.47 14.02
N VAL A 332 11.11 5.26 14.96
CA VAL A 332 12.54 5.58 15.11
C VAL A 332 13.36 4.31 15.34
N LEU A 333 12.86 3.40 16.18
CA LEU A 333 13.52 2.15 16.56
C LEU A 333 13.71 1.22 15.35
N ILE A 334 12.64 0.98 14.58
CA ILE A 334 12.72 0.06 13.44
C ILE A 334 13.70 0.59 12.38
N ARG A 335 13.63 1.87 12.01
CA ARG A 335 14.58 2.45 11.04
C ARG A 335 16.02 2.33 11.52
N GLN A 336 16.28 2.65 12.79
CA GLN A 336 17.62 2.53 13.38
C GLN A 336 18.13 1.09 13.28
N LEU A 337 17.39 0.13 13.80
CA LEU A 337 17.79 -1.28 13.82
C LEU A 337 17.98 -1.85 12.40
N VAL A 338 17.13 -1.46 11.44
CA VAL A 338 17.26 -1.89 10.04
C VAL A 338 18.55 -1.32 9.42
N ILE A 339 18.84 -0.04 9.61
CA ILE A 339 20.07 0.60 9.09
C ILE A 339 21.32 -0.03 9.72
N GLU A 340 21.30 -0.32 11.03
CA GLU A 340 22.40 -1.02 11.71
C GLU A 340 22.67 -2.41 11.10
N HIS A 341 21.60 -3.17 10.72
CA HIS A 341 21.74 -4.46 10.02
C HIS A 341 22.29 -4.33 8.60
N LEU A 342 22.15 -3.17 7.97
CA LEU A 342 22.55 -2.92 6.60
C LEU A 342 23.93 -2.24 6.49
N GLY A 343 24.74 -2.30 7.53
CA GLY A 343 26.10 -1.75 7.52
C GLY A 343 26.99 -2.28 6.38
N VAL A 344 26.72 -3.49 5.88
CA VAL A 344 27.38 -4.06 4.70
C VAL A 344 27.16 -3.23 3.42
N LEU A 345 26.10 -2.43 3.36
CA LEU A 345 25.79 -1.52 2.26
C LEU A 345 26.41 -0.12 2.46
N GLY A 346 27.26 0.06 3.46
CA GLY A 346 27.92 1.33 3.74
C GLY A 346 27.00 2.40 4.30
N LEU A 347 25.91 2.00 4.98
CA LEU A 347 24.95 2.91 5.59
C LEU A 347 25.44 3.47 6.91
N THR A 348 25.20 4.75 7.15
CA THR A 348 25.43 5.41 8.43
C THR A 348 24.23 6.25 8.79
N LEU A 349 23.68 6.04 9.98
CA LEU A 349 22.49 6.74 10.47
C LEU A 349 22.85 8.10 11.07
N ASP A 350 22.10 9.14 10.72
CA ASP A 350 22.00 10.36 11.51
C ASP A 350 20.92 10.17 12.59
N VAL A 351 21.37 9.96 13.83
CA VAL A 351 20.52 9.64 14.97
C VAL A 351 19.53 10.77 15.27
N GLU A 352 19.96 12.01 15.15
CA GLU A 352 19.12 13.16 15.49
C GLU A 352 18.08 13.43 14.39
N MET A 353 18.45 13.30 13.12
CA MET A 353 17.48 13.37 12.02
C MET A 353 16.49 12.22 12.04
N ASN A 354 16.93 11.00 12.44
CA ASN A 354 16.02 9.86 12.58
C ASN A 354 14.97 10.05 13.67
N LYS A 355 15.28 10.79 14.73
CA LYS A 355 14.36 11.08 15.84
C LYS A 355 13.32 12.16 15.51
N GLN A 356 13.49 12.91 14.44
CA GLN A 356 12.53 13.95 14.07
C GLN A 356 11.14 13.35 13.83
N PRO A 357 10.07 14.00 14.31
CA PRO A 357 8.71 13.50 14.15
C PRO A 357 8.26 13.58 12.68
N ASN A 358 7.24 12.78 12.33
CA ASN A 358 6.72 12.75 10.96
C ASN A 358 6.12 14.08 10.49
N SER A 359 5.75 14.97 11.43
CA SER A 359 5.31 16.34 11.12
C SER A 359 6.36 17.19 10.38
N HIS A 360 7.63 16.78 10.40
CA HIS A 360 8.69 17.39 9.59
C HIS A 360 8.64 16.97 8.10
N GLY A 361 7.76 16.03 7.74
CA GLY A 361 7.61 15.56 6.37
C GLY A 361 8.82 14.77 5.86
N GLU A 362 9.15 14.99 4.58
CA GLU A 362 10.26 14.31 3.91
C GLU A 362 11.60 14.74 4.49
N ARG A 363 12.49 13.77 4.77
CA ARG A 363 13.79 14.05 5.37
C ARG A 363 14.81 12.96 5.12
N ILE A 364 16.07 13.37 4.95
CA ILE A 364 17.22 12.47 4.89
C ILE A 364 17.60 12.12 6.34
N ILE A 365 17.84 10.84 6.60
CA ILE A 365 18.20 10.29 7.91
C ILE A 365 19.56 9.57 7.90
N SER A 366 20.30 9.60 6.80
CA SER A 366 21.68 9.12 6.73
C SER A 366 22.67 10.24 7.02
N ALA A 367 23.73 9.92 7.77
CA ALA A 367 24.83 10.85 8.06
C ALA A 367 25.88 10.84 6.94
N ASN A 368 26.70 11.87 6.85
CA ASN A 368 27.91 11.86 6.04
C ASN A 368 29.04 11.10 6.77
N PRO A 369 29.82 10.22 6.09
CA PRO A 369 29.79 9.87 4.68
C PRO A 369 29.03 8.54 4.40
N SER A 370 27.70 8.54 4.40
CA SER A 370 26.92 7.35 3.97
C SER A 370 27.13 7.16 2.46
N GLN A 371 27.38 5.90 2.05
CA GLN A 371 27.50 5.55 0.62
C GLN A 371 26.14 5.50 -0.06
N VAL A 372 25.11 5.13 0.69
CA VAL A 372 23.72 5.07 0.25
C VAL A 372 22.91 6.03 1.13
N ILE A 373 22.04 6.83 0.51
CA ILE A 373 21.21 7.78 1.25
C ILE A 373 20.01 7.05 1.83
N CYS A 374 19.73 7.26 3.12
CA CYS A 374 18.49 6.83 3.74
C CYS A 374 17.57 8.03 3.97
N ALA A 375 16.31 7.89 3.60
CA ALA A 375 15.31 8.94 3.79
C ALA A 375 13.99 8.39 4.31
N VAL A 376 13.21 9.26 4.92
CA VAL A 376 11.79 9.03 5.24
C VAL A 376 10.95 9.91 4.33
N ILE A 377 10.03 9.30 3.60
CA ILE A 377 9.08 10.00 2.74
C ILE A 377 7.68 9.49 3.08
N PRO A 378 6.79 10.33 3.64
CA PRO A 378 5.40 9.94 3.88
C PRO A 378 4.70 9.55 2.58
N THR A 379 4.03 8.39 2.57
CA THR A 379 3.23 7.99 1.42
C THR A 379 1.96 8.83 1.29
N ASN A 380 1.50 9.01 0.06
CA ASN A 380 0.21 9.64 -0.23
C ASN A 380 -0.44 8.96 -1.44
N GLU A 381 -1.07 7.81 -1.16
CA GLU A 381 -1.73 7.02 -2.21
C GLU A 381 -2.94 7.75 -2.79
N GLU A 382 -3.68 8.48 -1.95
CA GLU A 382 -4.84 9.27 -2.37
C GLU A 382 -4.45 10.36 -3.37
N LYS A 383 -3.34 11.07 -3.10
CA LYS A 383 -2.79 12.06 -4.04
C LYS A 383 -2.39 11.39 -5.36
N MET A 384 -1.75 10.22 -5.32
CA MET A 384 -1.35 9.51 -6.54
C MET A 384 -2.55 9.05 -7.36
N ILE A 385 -3.62 8.58 -6.70
CA ILE A 385 -4.89 8.20 -7.37
C ILE A 385 -5.55 9.43 -7.99
N ALA A 386 -5.58 10.55 -7.27
CA ALA A 386 -6.14 11.80 -7.78
C ALA A 386 -5.37 12.30 -9.03
N LEU A 387 -4.04 12.24 -9.01
CA LEU A 387 -3.19 12.62 -10.15
C LEU A 387 -3.46 11.76 -11.39
N ASP A 388 -3.60 10.45 -11.23
CA ASP A 388 -3.97 9.55 -12.33
C ASP A 388 -5.38 9.89 -12.87
N ALA A 389 -6.33 10.18 -11.99
CA ALA A 389 -7.68 10.58 -12.38
C ALA A 389 -7.67 11.90 -13.16
N ILE A 390 -6.93 12.90 -12.68
CA ILE A 390 -6.77 14.21 -13.33
C ILE A 390 -6.15 14.05 -14.73
N HIS A 391 -5.07 13.29 -14.82
CA HIS A 391 -4.37 13.04 -16.07
C HIS A 391 -5.27 12.36 -17.12
N LEU A 392 -5.92 11.26 -16.76
CA LEU A 392 -6.81 10.51 -17.66
C LEU A 392 -8.11 11.25 -17.94
N GLY A 393 -8.59 12.06 -17.01
CA GLY A 393 -9.77 12.90 -17.18
C GLY A 393 -9.57 14.10 -18.09
N ASN A 394 -8.35 14.38 -18.57
CA ASN A 394 -7.98 15.56 -19.34
C ASN A 394 -8.34 16.89 -18.62
N VAL A 395 -8.19 16.93 -17.31
CA VAL A 395 -8.30 18.14 -16.50
C VAL A 395 -6.89 18.69 -16.29
N LYS A 396 -6.70 20.01 -16.24
CA LYS A 396 -5.37 20.60 -16.06
C LYS A 396 -4.74 20.10 -14.75
N ALA A 397 -3.64 19.36 -14.88
CA ALA A 397 -2.88 18.83 -13.75
C ALA A 397 -2.08 19.94 -13.04
N PRO A 398 -1.77 19.77 -11.74
CA PRO A 398 -0.75 20.57 -11.06
C PRO A 398 0.60 20.45 -11.77
N VAL A 399 1.36 21.54 -11.82
CA VAL A 399 2.64 21.63 -12.55
C VAL A 399 3.72 20.67 -12.00
N GLU A 400 3.62 20.27 -10.74
CA GLU A 400 4.61 19.41 -10.05
C GLU A 400 4.65 17.95 -10.52
N PHE A 401 3.68 17.48 -11.32
CA PHE A 401 3.56 16.07 -11.73
C PHE A 401 3.17 15.89 -13.21
N ALA A 402 3.31 16.94 -14.03
CA ALA A 402 3.02 16.88 -15.45
C ALA A 402 4.14 16.17 -16.25
#